data_330e35fa06c2da2e3b16dad575011131
#
_entry.id   330e35fa06c2da2e3b16dad575011131
#
_cell.length_a   1.000
_cell.length_b   1.000
_cell.length_c   1.000
_cell.angle_alpha   90.00
_cell.angle_beta   90.00
_cell.angle_gamma   90.00
#
_symmetry.space_group_name_H-M   'P 1'
#
loop_
_entity.id
_entity.type
_entity.pdbx_description
1 polymer ?
#
loop_
_entity_poly.entity_id
_entity_poly.type
_entity_poly.pdbx_seq_one_letter_code
_entity_poly.pdbx_strand_id
1 'polypeptide(L)'
;MYKIYVKMYKTERTKNMKKNLKFYIALWGAKAGTILLKLLRKNATYFPGKFAITVCPDFIARIDKPETVIAVTGTNGKTTVCNMIEDVLKDNGYDYIDNKLGSNVASGVATAFIKGANLRGKTKKQIAVLEVDERSANKVYPYLTPTYLVCTNLFRDSMLRNAHAEFIADILTKYIPKETKLILNGDDLISGNIAPENDRVYFGIDRLDTDTDECQNIVRDIVVCPKCNGKLKYDYVRYHHIGRAHCENCDFGSPKINYEITKIDLENKKMTMKIGENEEVYDLITDGIINIYNMVATISLLKELGFDAEKINNSLKKQKIVETRFAEETVKDKKIVTHLAKGMNPIACSRVFDYIKKEPGNKAVILILDDFHDAQDSSENITWHYDTDYEFLNDKSIKQIITTGVRHLDTYVRLQMADIPKEKIIHMRDEIEAASNVQIDGIDTIYILYDIYTIHLRDKVKEKVEEIINEEK
;
A
#
# COMPACT_ATOMS: atom_id res chain seq x y z
N MET A 1 19.70 -32.54 -1.34
CA MET A 1 18.54 -32.02 -2.09
C MET A 1 17.31 -32.23 -1.22
N TYR A 2 17.09 -31.39 -0.22
CA TYR A 2 15.95 -31.47 0.71
C TYR A 2 14.76 -30.77 0.06
N LYS A 3 13.76 -31.53 -0.38
CA LYS A 3 12.43 -31.02 -0.73
C LYS A 3 11.77 -30.52 0.56
N ILE A 4 11.68 -29.21 0.71
CA ILE A 4 10.80 -28.62 1.72
C ILE A 4 9.38 -28.98 1.28
N TYR A 5 8.69 -29.80 2.07
CA TYR A 5 7.26 -30.04 1.89
C TYR A 5 6.54 -28.76 2.35
N VAL A 6 6.20 -27.89 1.41
CA VAL A 6 5.17 -26.88 1.62
C VAL A 6 3.94 -27.64 2.11
N LYS A 7 3.47 -27.33 3.33
CA LYS A 7 2.32 -27.97 3.93
C LYS A 7 1.10 -27.75 3.04
N MET A 8 0.84 -28.73 2.16
CA MET A 8 -0.22 -28.61 1.16
C MET A 8 -1.56 -28.78 1.86
N TYR A 9 -2.26 -27.69 2.10
CA TYR A 9 -3.69 -27.75 2.33
C TYR A 9 -4.35 -28.25 1.03
N LYS A 10 -4.84 -29.48 1.04
CA LYS A 10 -5.72 -30.01 -0.01
C LYS A 10 -7.09 -29.36 0.15
N THR A 11 -7.24 -28.15 -0.38
CA THR A 11 -8.57 -27.59 -0.62
C THR A 11 -9.16 -28.24 -1.87
N GLU A 12 -10.47 -28.53 -1.87
CA GLU A 12 -11.20 -28.90 -3.08
C GLU A 12 -11.20 -27.68 -4.01
N ARG A 13 -10.16 -27.57 -4.85
CA ARG A 13 -9.98 -26.48 -5.78
C ARG A 13 -11.13 -26.42 -6.76
N THR A 14 -11.59 -25.23 -7.07
CA THR A 14 -12.39 -24.98 -8.28
C THR A 14 -11.71 -25.70 -9.45
N LYS A 15 -12.32 -26.80 -9.91
CA LYS A 15 -11.81 -27.56 -11.08
C LYS A 15 -11.70 -26.57 -12.24
N ASN A 16 -10.50 -26.46 -12.84
CA ASN A 16 -10.32 -25.64 -14.03
C ASN A 16 -11.44 -25.97 -15.02
N MET A 17 -12.15 -24.95 -15.50
CA MET A 17 -13.17 -25.15 -16.51
C MET A 17 -12.56 -25.73 -17.77
N LYS A 18 -13.28 -26.62 -18.48
CA LYS A 18 -12.80 -27.22 -19.74
C LYS A 18 -12.42 -26.13 -20.74
N LYS A 19 -11.23 -26.24 -21.32
CA LYS A 19 -10.72 -25.34 -22.37
C LYS A 19 -11.56 -25.57 -23.65
N ASN A 20 -12.10 -24.52 -24.21
CA ASN A 20 -12.89 -24.52 -25.43
C ASN A 20 -12.19 -23.75 -26.56
N LEU A 21 -12.76 -23.70 -27.74
CA LEU A 21 -12.18 -23.02 -28.90
C LEU A 21 -11.94 -21.51 -28.62
N LYS A 22 -12.89 -20.84 -27.96
CA LYS A 22 -12.75 -19.43 -27.59
C LYS A 22 -11.55 -19.19 -26.68
N PHE A 23 -11.30 -20.11 -25.74
CA PHE A 23 -10.12 -20.05 -24.88
C PHE A 23 -8.81 -20.09 -25.69
N TYR A 24 -8.69 -20.99 -26.66
CA TYR A 24 -7.47 -21.10 -27.48
C TYR A 24 -7.28 -19.88 -28.39
N ILE A 25 -8.34 -19.37 -29.01
CA ILE A 25 -8.28 -18.11 -29.78
C ILE A 25 -7.81 -16.97 -28.89
N ALA A 26 -8.38 -16.84 -27.70
CA ALA A 26 -8.01 -15.83 -26.72
C ALA A 26 -6.54 -15.96 -26.30
N LEU A 27 -6.08 -17.18 -25.97
CA LEU A 27 -4.71 -17.44 -25.53
C LEU A 27 -3.68 -17.13 -26.64
N TRP A 28 -3.91 -17.63 -27.84
CA TRP A 28 -2.97 -17.44 -28.95
C TRP A 28 -2.95 -16.02 -29.46
N GLY A 29 -4.10 -15.36 -29.55
CA GLY A 29 -4.18 -13.94 -29.90
C GLY A 29 -3.49 -13.05 -28.86
N ALA A 30 -3.68 -13.34 -27.56
CA ALA A 30 -3.01 -12.60 -26.50
C ALA A 30 -1.48 -12.82 -26.49
N LYS A 31 -1.01 -14.05 -26.77
CA LYS A 31 0.43 -14.34 -26.90
C LYS A 31 1.05 -13.65 -28.12
N ALA A 32 0.38 -13.69 -29.27
CA ALA A 32 0.80 -12.97 -30.48
C ALA A 32 0.85 -11.46 -30.22
N GLY A 33 -0.18 -10.89 -29.60
CA GLY A 33 -0.20 -9.49 -29.18
C GLY A 33 0.92 -9.13 -28.20
N THR A 34 1.27 -10.03 -27.28
CA THR A 34 2.43 -9.84 -26.37
C THR A 34 3.74 -9.73 -27.13
N ILE A 35 3.95 -10.59 -28.14
CA ILE A 35 5.17 -10.56 -28.98
C ILE A 35 5.20 -9.26 -29.80
N LEU A 36 4.08 -8.87 -30.42
CA LEU A 36 3.99 -7.66 -31.22
C LEU A 36 4.27 -6.40 -30.37
N LEU A 37 3.69 -6.30 -29.17
CA LEU A 37 3.94 -5.17 -28.27
C LEU A 37 5.42 -5.10 -27.84
N LYS A 38 6.05 -6.25 -27.58
CA LYS A 38 7.50 -6.30 -27.27
C LYS A 38 8.35 -5.84 -28.44
N LEU A 39 8.01 -6.22 -29.67
CA LEU A 39 8.70 -5.77 -30.89
C LEU A 39 8.56 -4.24 -31.06
N LEU A 40 7.40 -3.69 -30.69
CA LEU A 40 7.16 -2.25 -30.70
C LEU A 40 7.71 -1.51 -29.46
N ARG A 41 8.48 -2.18 -28.61
CA ARG A 41 9.03 -1.65 -27.35
C ARG A 41 7.95 -1.09 -26.40
N LYS A 42 6.72 -1.63 -26.46
CA LYS A 42 5.61 -1.25 -25.58
C LYS A 42 5.41 -2.29 -24.49
N ASN A 43 4.98 -1.83 -23.30
CA ASN A 43 4.69 -2.71 -22.18
C ASN A 43 3.45 -3.58 -22.44
N ALA A 44 3.62 -4.91 -22.42
CA ALA A 44 2.55 -5.88 -22.59
C ALA A 44 2.03 -6.36 -21.23
N THR A 45 1.51 -5.44 -20.39
CA THR A 45 1.12 -5.76 -19.00
C THR A 45 -0.38 -5.82 -18.80
N TYR A 46 -1.15 -5.13 -19.63
CA TYR A 46 -2.61 -5.03 -19.52
C TYR A 46 -3.34 -5.56 -20.76
N PHE A 47 -2.91 -5.15 -21.94
CA PHE A 47 -3.60 -5.42 -23.21
C PHE A 47 -3.81 -6.91 -23.50
N PRO A 48 -2.82 -7.82 -23.33
CA PRO A 48 -3.01 -9.23 -23.62
C PRO A 48 -4.14 -9.86 -22.81
N GLY A 49 -4.21 -9.56 -21.50
CA GLY A 49 -5.28 -10.05 -20.65
C GLY A 49 -6.63 -9.42 -20.96
N LYS A 50 -6.68 -8.12 -21.28
CA LYS A 50 -7.91 -7.46 -21.71
C LYS A 50 -8.47 -8.12 -22.96
N PHE A 51 -7.63 -8.34 -23.97
CA PHE A 51 -8.02 -9.07 -25.18
C PHE A 51 -8.56 -10.47 -24.85
N ALA A 52 -7.83 -11.22 -24.02
CA ALA A 52 -8.21 -12.59 -23.67
C ALA A 52 -9.57 -12.64 -22.96
N ILE A 53 -9.84 -11.76 -22.01
CA ILE A 53 -11.11 -11.69 -21.28
C ILE A 53 -12.25 -11.20 -22.21
N THR A 54 -11.96 -10.29 -23.15
CA THR A 54 -12.97 -9.83 -24.12
C THR A 54 -13.41 -10.97 -25.04
N VAL A 55 -12.49 -11.81 -25.52
CA VAL A 55 -12.78 -12.95 -26.39
C VAL A 55 -13.40 -14.12 -25.62
N CYS A 56 -12.92 -14.36 -24.40
CA CYS A 56 -13.33 -15.44 -23.52
C CYS A 56 -13.53 -14.89 -22.10
N PRO A 57 -14.74 -14.44 -21.72
CA PRO A 57 -14.97 -13.78 -20.43
C PRO A 57 -14.57 -14.61 -19.19
N ASP A 58 -14.65 -15.92 -19.28
CA ASP A 58 -14.24 -16.87 -18.23
C ASP A 58 -12.80 -17.41 -18.44
N PHE A 59 -11.96 -16.67 -19.17
CA PHE A 59 -10.58 -17.06 -19.51
C PHE A 59 -9.78 -17.45 -18.29
N ILE A 60 -9.86 -16.66 -17.21
CA ILE A 60 -9.14 -16.93 -15.95
C ILE A 60 -9.58 -18.30 -15.37
N ALA A 61 -10.85 -18.69 -15.48
CA ALA A 61 -11.31 -19.98 -14.98
C ALA A 61 -10.78 -21.16 -15.81
N ARG A 62 -10.37 -20.96 -17.06
CA ARG A 62 -9.95 -22.02 -17.99
C ARG A 62 -8.46 -22.21 -18.10
N ILE A 63 -7.66 -21.17 -17.84
CA ILE A 63 -6.19 -21.28 -17.84
C ILE A 63 -5.73 -22.06 -16.62
N ASP A 64 -4.71 -22.91 -16.77
CA ASP A 64 -4.15 -23.65 -15.64
C ASP A 64 -3.47 -22.71 -14.64
N LYS A 65 -3.67 -22.94 -13.37
CA LYS A 65 -3.07 -22.19 -12.26
C LYS A 65 -1.97 -23.02 -11.61
N PRO A 66 -0.98 -22.35 -11.00
CA PRO A 66 -0.05 -23.00 -10.07
C PRO A 66 -0.76 -23.71 -8.92
N GLU A 67 -0.01 -24.56 -8.23
CA GLU A 67 -0.53 -25.23 -7.04
C GLU A 67 -0.87 -24.28 -5.90
N THR A 68 -0.05 -23.28 -5.69
CA THR A 68 -0.27 -22.24 -4.69
C THR A 68 -0.51 -20.92 -5.39
N VAL A 69 -1.63 -20.31 -5.11
CA VAL A 69 -1.95 -18.95 -5.56
C VAL A 69 -2.08 -18.05 -4.35
N ILE A 70 -1.23 -17.05 -4.28
CA ILE A 70 -1.21 -16.03 -3.26
C ILE A 70 -1.80 -14.76 -3.86
N ALA A 71 -2.86 -14.23 -3.28
CA ALA A 71 -3.40 -12.92 -3.60
C ALA A 71 -3.04 -11.92 -2.49
N VAL A 72 -2.63 -10.73 -2.87
CA VAL A 72 -2.37 -9.62 -1.95
C VAL A 72 -3.30 -8.48 -2.30
N THR A 73 -4.07 -8.03 -1.32
CA THR A 73 -5.03 -6.91 -1.43
C THR A 73 -4.87 -5.94 -0.26
N GLY A 74 -5.59 -4.83 -0.29
CA GLY A 74 -5.54 -3.80 0.75
C GLY A 74 -5.25 -2.41 0.19
N THR A 75 -5.62 -1.36 0.88
CA THR A 75 -5.51 0.02 0.37
C THR A 75 -4.05 0.42 0.16
N ASN A 76 -3.17 0.13 1.13
CA ASN A 76 -1.76 0.47 1.08
C ASN A 76 -0.89 -0.78 1.30
N GLY A 77 0.33 -0.80 0.71
CA GLY A 77 1.32 -1.84 0.96
C GLY A 77 1.28 -3.06 0.03
N LYS A 78 0.26 -3.21 -0.82
CA LYS A 78 0.11 -4.36 -1.75
C LYS A 78 1.40 -4.69 -2.52
N THR A 79 1.90 -3.73 -3.27
CA THR A 79 3.11 -3.91 -4.11
C THR A 79 4.34 -4.23 -3.28
N THR A 80 4.48 -3.60 -2.11
CA THR A 80 5.59 -3.85 -1.20
C THR A 80 5.56 -5.29 -0.68
N VAL A 81 4.39 -5.76 -0.23
CA VAL A 81 4.21 -7.14 0.24
C VAL A 81 4.44 -8.15 -0.88
N CYS A 82 3.90 -7.92 -2.10
CA CYS A 82 4.18 -8.78 -3.26
C CYS A 82 5.68 -8.87 -3.53
N ASN A 83 6.37 -7.73 -3.59
CA ASN A 83 7.81 -7.70 -3.83
C ASN A 83 8.60 -8.47 -2.77
N MET A 84 8.29 -8.28 -1.48
CA MET A 84 8.94 -9.02 -0.39
C MET A 84 8.72 -10.53 -0.51
N ILE A 85 7.50 -10.98 -0.82
CA ILE A 85 7.20 -12.39 -1.03
C ILE A 85 7.99 -12.94 -2.21
N GLU A 86 7.97 -12.24 -3.34
CA GLU A 86 8.64 -12.63 -4.58
C GLU A 86 10.15 -12.78 -4.39
N ASP A 87 10.77 -11.84 -3.69
CA ASP A 87 12.21 -11.85 -3.43
C ASP A 87 12.59 -13.05 -2.54
N VAL A 88 11.81 -13.33 -1.47
CA VAL A 88 12.06 -14.52 -0.63
C VAL A 88 11.87 -15.80 -1.43
N LEU A 89 10.84 -15.91 -2.26
CA LEU A 89 10.62 -17.06 -3.13
C LEU A 89 11.78 -17.25 -4.09
N LYS A 90 12.23 -16.19 -4.76
CA LYS A 90 13.34 -16.19 -5.70
C LYS A 90 14.65 -16.64 -5.04
N ASP A 91 14.98 -16.06 -3.90
CA ASP A 91 16.20 -16.39 -3.14
C ASP A 91 16.24 -17.85 -2.70
N ASN A 92 15.07 -18.45 -2.48
CA ASN A 92 14.94 -19.85 -2.10
C ASN A 92 14.70 -20.79 -3.31
N GLY A 93 14.90 -20.31 -4.54
CA GLY A 93 14.88 -21.10 -5.76
C GLY A 93 13.48 -21.47 -6.28
N TYR A 94 12.43 -20.77 -5.82
CA TYR A 94 11.09 -20.96 -6.34
C TYR A 94 10.87 -20.14 -7.61
N ASP A 95 10.21 -20.78 -8.57
CA ASP A 95 9.82 -20.17 -9.84
C ASP A 95 8.32 -19.83 -9.77
N TYR A 96 7.96 -18.57 -9.99
CA TYR A 96 6.60 -18.08 -9.76
C TYR A 96 6.04 -17.28 -10.94
N ILE A 97 4.74 -17.03 -10.91
CA ILE A 97 4.01 -16.09 -11.77
C ILE A 97 3.70 -14.84 -10.95
N ASP A 98 3.91 -13.67 -11.52
CA ASP A 98 3.58 -12.37 -10.92
C ASP A 98 2.88 -11.44 -11.91
N ASN A 99 2.23 -10.40 -11.40
CA ASN A 99 1.71 -9.27 -12.18
C ASN A 99 2.38 -7.94 -11.82
N LYS A 100 3.61 -7.96 -11.29
CA LYS A 100 4.39 -6.82 -10.78
C LYS A 100 4.47 -5.63 -11.75
N LEU A 101 4.67 -5.91 -13.04
CA LEU A 101 4.73 -4.89 -14.09
C LEU A 101 3.36 -4.64 -14.75
N GLY A 102 2.31 -5.21 -14.18
CA GLY A 102 0.97 -5.21 -14.74
C GLY A 102 -0.02 -4.41 -13.89
N SER A 103 -1.25 -4.44 -14.39
CA SER A 103 -2.38 -3.90 -13.66
C SER A 103 -2.85 -4.90 -12.60
N ASN A 104 -3.24 -4.42 -11.44
CA ASN A 104 -3.82 -5.20 -10.33
C ASN A 104 -5.32 -5.52 -10.51
N VAL A 105 -5.84 -5.34 -11.73
CA VAL A 105 -7.20 -5.70 -12.13
C VAL A 105 -7.23 -7.03 -12.90
N ALA A 106 -8.42 -7.55 -13.18
CA ALA A 106 -8.61 -8.84 -13.87
C ALA A 106 -7.78 -9.01 -15.14
N SER A 107 -7.62 -7.95 -15.95
CA SER A 107 -6.79 -7.99 -17.17
C SER A 107 -5.30 -8.18 -16.86
N GLY A 108 -4.79 -7.60 -15.78
CA GLY A 108 -3.41 -7.81 -15.33
C GLY A 108 -3.18 -9.24 -14.84
N VAL A 109 -4.10 -9.76 -14.02
CA VAL A 109 -4.09 -11.15 -13.54
C VAL A 109 -4.12 -12.14 -14.72
N ALA A 110 -5.01 -11.92 -15.71
CA ALA A 110 -5.04 -12.74 -16.91
C ALA A 110 -3.72 -12.68 -17.70
N THR A 111 -3.13 -11.49 -17.82
CA THR A 111 -1.82 -11.30 -18.49
C THR A 111 -0.71 -12.08 -17.79
N ALA A 112 -0.67 -12.07 -16.46
CA ALA A 112 0.29 -12.83 -15.66
C ALA A 112 0.19 -14.34 -15.97
N PHE A 113 -1.00 -14.91 -15.93
CA PHE A 113 -1.21 -16.32 -16.28
C PHE A 113 -0.88 -16.62 -17.74
N ILE A 114 -1.20 -15.73 -18.70
CA ILE A 114 -0.83 -15.90 -20.11
C ILE A 114 0.70 -15.96 -20.29
N LYS A 115 1.44 -15.09 -19.59
CA LYS A 115 2.91 -15.08 -19.61
C LYS A 115 3.49 -16.38 -19.01
N GLY A 116 2.92 -16.86 -17.90
CA GLY A 116 3.36 -18.07 -17.19
C GLY A 116 2.95 -19.38 -17.85
N ALA A 117 2.03 -19.38 -18.84
CA ALA A 117 1.52 -20.57 -19.49
C ALA A 117 2.15 -20.83 -20.86
N ASN A 118 2.16 -22.09 -21.29
CA ASN A 118 2.52 -22.51 -22.65
C ASN A 118 1.33 -22.31 -23.65
N LEU A 119 1.52 -22.69 -24.92
CA LEU A 119 0.48 -22.58 -25.96
C LEU A 119 -0.76 -23.46 -25.73
N ARG A 120 -0.69 -24.42 -24.80
CA ARG A 120 -1.82 -25.24 -24.36
C ARG A 120 -2.51 -24.68 -23.12
N GLY A 121 -2.06 -23.52 -22.64
CA GLY A 121 -2.54 -22.90 -21.40
C GLY A 121 -2.15 -23.67 -20.14
N LYS A 122 -1.04 -24.43 -20.16
CA LYS A 122 -0.49 -25.15 -19.01
C LYS A 122 0.70 -24.39 -18.44
N THR A 123 0.82 -24.34 -17.12
CA THR A 123 1.99 -23.80 -16.43
C THR A 123 2.81 -24.89 -15.78
N LYS A 124 4.13 -24.65 -15.65
CA LYS A 124 5.06 -25.44 -14.84
C LYS A 124 5.42 -24.74 -13.53
N LYS A 125 4.99 -23.48 -13.37
CA LYS A 125 5.22 -22.71 -12.16
C LYS A 125 4.43 -23.31 -11.00
N GLN A 126 5.02 -23.33 -9.81
CA GLN A 126 4.40 -23.89 -8.61
C GLN A 126 3.61 -22.85 -7.82
N ILE A 127 3.99 -21.59 -7.93
CA ILE A 127 3.43 -20.49 -7.14
C ILE A 127 3.01 -19.35 -8.07
N ALA A 128 1.94 -18.65 -7.73
CA ALA A 128 1.62 -17.33 -8.26
C ALA A 128 1.50 -16.35 -7.10
N VAL A 129 2.09 -15.16 -7.27
CA VAL A 129 1.94 -14.01 -6.38
C VAL A 129 1.23 -12.91 -7.17
N LEU A 130 0.04 -12.55 -6.74
CA LEU A 130 -0.84 -11.66 -7.50
C LEU A 130 -1.26 -10.48 -6.64
N GLU A 131 -0.91 -9.29 -7.07
CA GLU A 131 -1.53 -8.07 -6.56
C GLU A 131 -2.94 -7.95 -7.14
N VAL A 132 -3.96 -7.86 -6.29
CA VAL A 132 -5.36 -7.73 -6.68
C VAL A 132 -5.95 -6.50 -6.03
N ASP A 133 -6.39 -5.55 -6.85
CA ASP A 133 -7.14 -4.37 -6.39
C ASP A 133 -8.46 -4.82 -5.75
N GLU A 134 -8.83 -4.23 -4.63
CA GLU A 134 -9.97 -4.61 -3.80
C GLU A 134 -11.28 -4.58 -4.59
N ARG A 135 -11.46 -3.58 -5.46
CA ARG A 135 -12.65 -3.42 -6.31
C ARG A 135 -12.68 -4.42 -7.46
N SER A 136 -11.55 -5.03 -7.77
CA SER A 136 -11.45 -6.07 -8.80
C SER A 136 -11.80 -7.46 -8.27
N ALA A 137 -12.01 -7.62 -6.97
CA ALA A 137 -12.40 -8.88 -6.35
C ALA A 137 -13.62 -9.51 -7.04
N ASN A 138 -14.63 -8.72 -7.37
CA ASN A 138 -15.85 -9.16 -8.08
C ASN A 138 -15.61 -9.65 -9.53
N LYS A 139 -14.46 -9.34 -10.13
CA LYS A 139 -14.08 -9.73 -11.51
C LYS A 139 -12.99 -10.80 -11.53
N VAL A 140 -12.29 -10.99 -10.43
CA VAL A 140 -11.17 -11.94 -10.31
C VAL A 140 -11.61 -13.22 -9.60
N TYR A 141 -12.15 -13.11 -8.40
CA TYR A 141 -12.45 -14.27 -7.55
C TYR A 141 -13.58 -15.19 -8.02
N PRO A 142 -14.58 -14.76 -8.82
CA PRO A 142 -15.47 -15.71 -9.47
C PRO A 142 -14.80 -16.72 -10.41
N TYR A 143 -13.55 -16.42 -10.83
CA TYR A 143 -12.76 -17.23 -11.76
C TYR A 143 -11.44 -17.75 -11.19
N LEU A 144 -11.10 -17.34 -9.97
CA LEU A 144 -9.83 -17.64 -9.31
C LEU A 144 -10.04 -17.85 -7.81
N THR A 145 -9.70 -19.01 -7.29
CA THR A 145 -9.65 -19.28 -5.86
C THR A 145 -8.20 -19.21 -5.39
N PRO A 146 -7.76 -18.15 -4.71
CA PRO A 146 -6.45 -18.12 -4.09
C PRO A 146 -6.33 -19.19 -3.00
N THR A 147 -5.14 -19.75 -2.83
CA THR A 147 -4.81 -20.59 -1.67
C THR A 147 -4.72 -19.72 -0.42
N TYR A 148 -4.06 -18.58 -0.55
CA TYR A 148 -3.91 -17.57 0.49
C TYR A 148 -4.29 -16.20 -0.02
N LEU A 149 -4.91 -15.40 0.84
CA LEU A 149 -5.14 -13.99 0.59
C LEU A 149 -4.61 -13.19 1.77
N VAL A 150 -3.67 -12.29 1.48
CA VAL A 150 -3.15 -11.31 2.43
C VAL A 150 -3.92 -10.00 2.25
N CYS A 151 -4.54 -9.51 3.31
CA CYS A 151 -5.11 -8.16 3.35
C CYS A 151 -4.26 -7.28 4.27
N THR A 152 -3.60 -6.30 3.71
CA THR A 152 -2.66 -5.44 4.45
C THR A 152 -3.37 -4.47 5.38
N ASN A 153 -4.38 -3.79 4.87
CA ASN A 153 -5.23 -2.82 5.56
C ASN A 153 -6.36 -2.36 4.64
N LEU A 154 -7.42 -1.81 5.22
CA LEU A 154 -8.52 -1.21 4.47
C LEU A 154 -8.83 0.19 5.00
N PHE A 155 -8.57 1.20 4.18
CA PHE A 155 -8.88 2.59 4.44
C PHE A 155 -9.84 3.14 3.40
N ARG A 156 -10.47 4.26 3.69
CA ARG A 156 -11.02 5.08 2.61
C ARG A 156 -9.90 5.47 1.65
N ASP A 157 -10.21 5.47 0.38
CA ASP A 157 -9.32 5.96 -0.68
C ASP A 157 -9.99 7.21 -1.29
N SER A 158 -9.51 7.70 -2.43
CA SER A 158 -10.13 8.85 -3.09
C SER A 158 -11.64 8.65 -3.26
N MET A 159 -12.40 9.75 -3.15
CA MET A 159 -13.87 9.75 -3.24
C MET A 159 -14.41 9.10 -4.52
N LEU A 160 -13.65 9.16 -5.62
CA LEU A 160 -13.99 8.50 -6.88
C LEU A 160 -13.82 6.98 -6.83
N ARG A 161 -12.98 6.49 -5.94
CA ARG A 161 -12.67 5.06 -5.85
C ARG A 161 -13.39 4.40 -4.69
N ASN A 162 -13.10 4.80 -3.48
CA ASN A 162 -13.47 4.08 -2.26
C ASN A 162 -13.74 5.07 -1.13
N ALA A 163 -14.77 5.88 -1.27
CA ALA A 163 -15.15 6.88 -0.26
C ALA A 163 -15.39 6.26 1.13
N HIS A 164 -15.77 4.98 1.18
CA HIS A 164 -16.02 4.25 2.42
C HIS A 164 -15.32 2.90 2.42
N ALA A 165 -14.52 2.64 3.43
CA ALA A 165 -13.82 1.37 3.60
C ALA A 165 -14.78 0.17 3.75
N GLU A 166 -15.97 0.39 4.32
CA GLU A 166 -17.03 -0.61 4.46
C GLU A 166 -17.51 -1.17 3.11
N PHE A 167 -17.68 -0.31 2.11
CA PHE A 167 -18.08 -0.76 0.75
C PHE A 167 -17.06 -1.74 0.17
N ILE A 168 -15.80 -1.53 0.43
CA ILE A 168 -14.71 -2.40 -0.02
C ILE A 168 -14.69 -3.70 0.78
N ALA A 169 -14.87 -3.61 2.10
CA ALA A 169 -14.99 -4.78 2.96
C ALA A 169 -16.15 -5.70 2.53
N ASP A 170 -17.29 -5.11 2.13
CA ASP A 170 -18.46 -5.84 1.61
C ASP A 170 -18.15 -6.55 0.28
N ILE A 171 -17.46 -5.87 -0.66
CA ILE A 171 -17.04 -6.49 -1.92
C ILE A 171 -16.12 -7.69 -1.61
N LEU A 172 -15.11 -7.51 -0.78
CA LEU A 172 -14.18 -8.58 -0.42
C LEU A 172 -14.92 -9.73 0.26
N THR A 173 -15.77 -9.44 1.24
CA THR A 173 -16.57 -10.45 1.97
C THR A 173 -17.46 -11.25 1.03
N LYS A 174 -18.06 -10.59 0.05
CA LYS A 174 -18.98 -11.25 -0.90
C LYS A 174 -18.28 -12.14 -1.90
N TYR A 175 -17.08 -11.79 -2.34
CA TYR A 175 -16.43 -12.44 -3.49
C TYR A 175 -15.22 -13.30 -3.15
N ILE A 176 -14.63 -13.18 -1.96
CA ILE A 176 -13.55 -14.08 -1.53
C ILE A 176 -14.10 -15.51 -1.42
N PRO A 177 -13.50 -16.50 -2.12
CA PRO A 177 -13.92 -17.88 -2.01
C PRO A 177 -13.71 -18.44 -0.60
N LYS A 178 -14.65 -19.24 -0.10
CA LYS A 178 -14.62 -19.80 1.27
C LYS A 178 -13.39 -20.68 1.54
N GLU A 179 -12.83 -21.28 0.49
CA GLU A 179 -11.66 -22.16 0.57
C GLU A 179 -10.34 -21.38 0.71
N THR A 180 -10.36 -20.08 0.55
CA THR A 180 -9.19 -19.22 0.65
C THR A 180 -8.85 -18.99 2.12
N LYS A 181 -7.59 -19.32 2.53
CA LYS A 181 -7.09 -18.96 3.86
C LYS A 181 -6.68 -17.49 3.88
N LEU A 182 -7.14 -16.76 4.88
CA LEU A 182 -6.89 -15.32 5.01
C LEU A 182 -5.74 -15.04 5.98
N ILE A 183 -4.94 -14.04 5.64
CA ILE A 183 -3.89 -13.47 6.49
C ILE A 183 -4.21 -12.00 6.64
N LEU A 184 -4.77 -11.63 7.79
CA LEU A 184 -5.42 -10.35 8.02
C LEU A 184 -4.68 -9.53 9.06
N ASN A 185 -4.73 -8.20 8.91
CA ASN A 185 -4.26 -7.28 9.93
C ASN A 185 -5.25 -7.23 11.10
N GLY A 186 -4.87 -7.77 12.25
CA GLY A 186 -5.71 -7.78 13.44
C GLY A 186 -5.78 -6.44 14.19
N ASP A 187 -4.90 -5.50 13.86
CA ASP A 187 -4.93 -4.13 14.37
C ASP A 187 -5.82 -3.22 13.51
N ASP A 188 -6.40 -3.75 12.43
CA ASP A 188 -7.36 -3.09 11.55
C ASP A 188 -8.71 -3.79 11.67
N LEU A 189 -9.64 -3.20 12.41
CA LEU A 189 -10.97 -3.77 12.62
C LEU A 189 -11.79 -3.94 11.33
N ILE A 190 -11.48 -3.21 10.27
CA ILE A 190 -12.18 -3.32 9.00
C ILE A 190 -11.64 -4.53 8.23
N SER A 191 -10.35 -4.56 7.95
CA SER A 191 -9.75 -5.69 7.23
C SER A 191 -9.76 -6.99 8.02
N GLY A 192 -9.66 -6.92 9.34
CA GLY A 192 -9.70 -8.08 10.24
C GLY A 192 -11.05 -8.83 10.24
N ASN A 193 -12.12 -8.17 9.82
CA ASN A 193 -13.46 -8.73 9.86
C ASN A 193 -14.04 -9.13 8.49
N ILE A 194 -13.28 -9.01 7.38
CA ILE A 194 -13.75 -9.44 6.05
C ILE A 194 -13.95 -10.96 6.00
N ALA A 195 -14.89 -11.40 5.18
CA ALA A 195 -15.17 -12.82 4.88
C ALA A 195 -15.13 -13.72 6.13
N PRO A 196 -16.02 -13.51 7.13
CA PRO A 196 -15.91 -14.10 8.48
C PRO A 196 -15.98 -15.64 8.51
N GLU A 197 -16.43 -16.28 7.44
CA GLU A 197 -16.54 -17.75 7.35
C GLU A 197 -15.25 -18.44 6.87
N ASN A 198 -14.25 -17.67 6.44
CA ASN A 198 -12.99 -18.24 5.95
C ASN A 198 -12.04 -18.60 7.10
N ASP A 199 -11.24 -19.66 6.90
CA ASP A 199 -10.08 -19.93 7.76
C ASP A 199 -9.10 -18.75 7.71
N ARG A 200 -8.55 -18.35 8.85
CA ARG A 200 -7.74 -17.15 8.96
C ARG A 200 -6.69 -17.19 10.05
N VAL A 201 -5.68 -16.36 9.86
CA VAL A 201 -4.71 -15.98 10.88
C VAL A 201 -4.56 -14.46 10.90
N TYR A 202 -4.20 -13.94 12.06
CA TYR A 202 -4.04 -12.51 12.27
C TYR A 202 -2.60 -12.16 12.57
N PHE A 203 -2.11 -11.12 11.90
CA PHE A 203 -0.87 -10.46 12.25
C PHE A 203 -1.14 -9.10 12.88
N GLY A 204 -0.23 -8.64 13.71
CA GLY A 204 -0.36 -7.34 14.39
C GLY A 204 0.89 -6.97 15.16
N ILE A 205 0.86 -5.79 15.75
CA ILE A 205 1.95 -5.23 16.56
C ILE A 205 1.36 -4.84 17.89
N ASP A 206 1.96 -5.29 18.99
CA ASP A 206 1.56 -4.91 20.34
C ASP A 206 1.74 -3.40 20.56
N ARG A 207 1.17 -2.87 21.64
CA ARG A 207 1.23 -1.45 21.96
C ARG A 207 2.69 -0.94 21.97
N LEU A 208 2.92 0.15 21.28
CA LEU A 208 4.18 0.86 21.23
C LEU A 208 4.12 2.13 22.11
N ASP A 209 5.27 2.62 22.57
CA ASP A 209 5.37 3.86 23.36
C ASP A 209 4.86 5.09 22.57
N THR A 210 4.86 5.00 21.24
CA THR A 210 4.35 6.06 20.35
C THR A 210 2.85 6.02 20.13
N ASP A 211 2.16 4.97 20.57
CA ASP A 211 0.71 4.83 20.42
C ASP A 211 -0.02 5.71 21.44
N THR A 212 -1.20 6.18 21.06
CA THR A 212 -2.02 7.07 21.87
C THR A 212 -3.33 6.40 22.30
N ASP A 213 -3.96 6.91 23.36
CA ASP A 213 -5.25 6.39 23.82
C ASP A 213 -6.41 6.92 22.93
N GLU A 214 -6.16 8.04 22.22
CA GLU A 214 -7.15 8.66 21.34
C GLU A 214 -6.56 8.90 19.95
N CYS A 215 -7.43 8.77 18.94
CA CYS A 215 -7.07 9.05 17.55
C CYS A 215 -6.77 10.53 17.36
N GLN A 216 -5.57 10.84 16.86
CA GLN A 216 -5.10 12.18 16.54
C GLN A 216 -5.52 12.64 15.14
N ASN A 217 -6.04 11.71 14.31
CA ASN A 217 -6.44 11.99 12.94
C ASN A 217 -7.89 12.49 12.89
N ILE A 218 -8.19 13.37 11.92
CA ILE A 218 -9.56 13.85 11.65
C ILE A 218 -10.44 12.68 11.20
N VAL A 219 -9.90 11.85 10.31
CA VAL A 219 -10.63 10.71 9.75
C VAL A 219 -10.60 9.53 10.71
N ARG A 220 -11.79 9.10 11.13
CA ARG A 220 -12.04 7.92 11.96
C ARG A 220 -13.03 7.04 11.23
N ASP A 221 -12.54 6.05 10.49
CA ASP A 221 -13.38 5.21 9.62
C ASP A 221 -14.31 4.27 10.39
N ILE A 222 -13.95 3.87 11.62
CA ILE A 222 -14.78 3.03 12.45
C ILE A 222 -14.78 3.54 13.90
N VAL A 223 -15.94 4.04 14.34
CA VAL A 223 -16.17 4.56 15.70
C VAL A 223 -17.36 3.88 16.39
N VAL A 224 -18.18 3.19 15.61
CA VAL A 224 -19.39 2.50 16.05
C VAL A 224 -19.25 1.01 15.73
N CYS A 225 -19.68 0.16 16.66
CA CYS A 225 -19.67 -1.28 16.47
C CYS A 225 -20.61 -1.70 15.33
N PRO A 226 -20.12 -2.36 14.27
CA PRO A 226 -20.96 -2.79 13.16
C PRO A 226 -21.96 -3.91 13.56
N LYS A 227 -21.73 -4.58 14.71
CA LYS A 227 -22.57 -5.68 15.19
C LYS A 227 -23.77 -5.23 16.01
N CYS A 228 -23.60 -4.22 16.88
CA CYS A 228 -24.64 -3.82 17.81
C CYS A 228 -24.89 -2.30 17.85
N ASN A 229 -24.23 -1.52 17.02
CA ASN A 229 -24.25 -0.05 17.00
C ASN A 229 -23.79 0.61 18.33
N GLY A 230 -23.15 -0.15 19.23
CA GLY A 230 -22.57 0.38 20.46
C GLY A 230 -21.27 1.17 20.18
N LYS A 231 -20.82 1.91 21.18
CA LYS A 231 -19.54 2.64 21.06
C LYS A 231 -18.37 1.67 21.05
N LEU A 232 -17.40 1.92 20.17
CA LEU A 232 -16.09 1.28 20.20
C LEU A 232 -15.15 2.06 21.12
N LYS A 233 -14.47 1.33 22.02
CA LYS A 233 -13.41 1.85 22.86
C LYS A 233 -12.07 1.30 22.36
N TYR A 234 -11.15 2.21 22.09
CA TYR A 234 -9.79 1.83 21.71
C TYR A 234 -8.94 1.61 22.97
N ASP A 235 -8.22 0.52 22.99
CA ASP A 235 -7.18 0.23 23.99
C ASP A 235 -5.94 1.03 23.68
N TYR A 236 -5.65 1.21 22.39
CA TYR A 236 -4.69 2.16 21.83
C TYR A 236 -4.94 2.42 20.34
N VAL A 237 -4.50 3.57 19.87
CA VAL A 237 -4.53 3.98 18.46
C VAL A 237 -3.11 4.26 18.01
N ARG A 238 -2.72 3.68 16.88
CA ARG A 238 -1.41 3.90 16.23
C ARG A 238 -1.49 4.98 15.17
N TYR A 239 -2.51 4.92 14.33
CA TYR A 239 -2.88 5.95 13.36
C TYR A 239 -4.25 5.65 12.77
N HIS A 240 -5.07 6.66 12.54
CA HIS A 240 -6.46 6.54 12.08
C HIS A 240 -7.26 5.54 12.92
N HIS A 241 -7.68 4.42 12.31
CA HIS A 241 -8.36 3.32 13.00
C HIS A 241 -7.46 2.10 13.24
N ILE A 242 -6.17 2.19 12.91
CA ILE A 242 -5.22 1.13 13.22
C ILE A 242 -4.85 1.19 14.69
N GLY A 243 -5.09 0.11 15.39
CA GLY A 243 -4.91 -0.05 16.82
C GLY A 243 -5.73 -1.22 17.33
N ARG A 244 -5.97 -1.31 18.63
CA ARG A 244 -6.86 -2.32 19.19
C ARG A 244 -8.04 -1.68 19.86
N ALA A 245 -9.21 -2.25 19.61
CA ALA A 245 -10.45 -1.76 20.19
C ALA A 245 -11.42 -2.89 20.45
N HIS A 246 -12.37 -2.63 21.35
CA HIS A 246 -13.47 -3.52 21.69
C HIS A 246 -14.78 -2.75 21.81
N CYS A 247 -15.89 -3.44 21.61
CA CYS A 247 -17.21 -2.89 21.85
C CYS A 247 -17.55 -2.97 23.33
N GLU A 248 -18.07 -1.88 23.90
CA GLU A 248 -18.51 -1.87 25.31
C GLU A 248 -19.80 -2.69 25.54
N ASN A 249 -20.56 -3.02 24.47
CA ASN A 249 -21.89 -3.62 24.57
C ASN A 249 -21.96 -5.07 24.06
N CYS A 250 -20.96 -5.56 23.31
CA CYS A 250 -20.94 -6.92 22.77
C CYS A 250 -19.51 -7.44 22.60
N ASP A 251 -19.37 -8.67 22.08
CA ASP A 251 -18.10 -9.38 21.89
C ASP A 251 -17.30 -8.95 20.65
N PHE A 252 -17.72 -7.89 19.94
CA PHE A 252 -16.99 -7.37 18.79
C PHE A 252 -15.73 -6.62 19.25
N GLY A 253 -14.60 -6.91 18.62
CA GLY A 253 -13.33 -6.23 18.90
C GLY A 253 -12.15 -6.78 18.09
N SER A 254 -10.97 -6.30 18.40
CA SER A 254 -9.74 -6.77 17.83
C SER A 254 -9.50 -8.24 18.16
N PRO A 255 -9.13 -9.08 17.19
CA PRO A 255 -8.94 -10.51 17.39
C PRO A 255 -7.64 -10.80 18.15
N LYS A 256 -7.54 -12.04 18.66
CA LYS A 256 -6.25 -12.55 19.15
C LYS A 256 -5.28 -12.68 18.00
N ILE A 257 -4.07 -12.12 18.16
CA ILE A 257 -3.03 -12.13 17.13
C ILE A 257 -2.29 -13.48 17.15
N ASN A 258 -2.04 -14.02 15.97
CA ASN A 258 -1.27 -15.26 15.76
C ASN A 258 0.22 -14.98 15.53
N TYR A 259 0.51 -13.88 14.83
CA TYR A 259 1.85 -13.38 14.48
C TYR A 259 2.00 -11.99 15.04
N GLU A 260 2.45 -11.88 16.29
CA GLU A 260 2.47 -10.62 17.05
C GLU A 260 3.88 -10.09 17.20
N ILE A 261 4.11 -8.85 16.75
CA ILE A 261 5.34 -8.15 17.13
C ILE A 261 5.19 -7.63 18.53
N THR A 262 6.04 -8.12 19.43
CA THR A 262 6.07 -7.74 20.85
C THR A 262 7.12 -6.69 21.15
N LYS A 263 8.14 -6.54 20.30
CA LYS A 263 9.21 -5.56 20.47
C LYS A 263 9.73 -5.06 19.12
N ILE A 264 9.93 -3.76 19.01
CA ILE A 264 10.63 -3.09 17.90
C ILE A 264 11.83 -2.36 18.50
N ASP A 265 13.04 -2.68 18.02
CA ASP A 265 14.29 -2.08 18.41
C ASP A 265 14.91 -1.38 17.19
N LEU A 266 14.62 -0.09 17.05
CA LEU A 266 15.07 0.70 15.90
C LEU A 266 16.58 0.94 15.91
N GLU A 267 17.19 1.04 17.09
CA GLU A 267 18.64 1.26 17.22
C GLU A 267 19.44 0.05 16.71
N ASN A 268 19.04 -1.15 17.13
CA ASN A 268 19.66 -2.41 16.71
C ASN A 268 19.06 -2.98 15.42
N LYS A 269 18.07 -2.32 14.84
CA LYS A 269 17.32 -2.75 13.63
C LYS A 269 16.80 -4.18 13.78
N LYS A 270 16.09 -4.46 14.87
CA LYS A 270 15.50 -5.77 15.18
C LYS A 270 14.04 -5.64 15.56
N MET A 271 13.27 -6.70 15.27
CA MET A 271 11.93 -6.88 15.82
C MET A 271 11.76 -8.32 16.33
N THR A 272 11.03 -8.48 17.43
CA THR A 272 10.68 -9.76 18.01
C THR A 272 9.25 -10.09 17.67
N MET A 273 9.02 -11.27 17.09
CA MET A 273 7.70 -11.78 16.72
C MET A 273 7.36 -12.99 17.59
N LYS A 274 6.23 -12.93 18.25
CA LYS A 274 5.63 -14.03 19.00
C LYS A 274 4.71 -14.84 18.10
N ILE A 275 4.91 -16.17 18.09
CA ILE A 275 4.13 -17.14 17.32
C ILE A 275 3.72 -18.27 18.25
N GLY A 276 2.50 -18.26 18.77
CA GLY A 276 2.10 -19.15 19.86
C GLY A 276 2.93 -18.90 21.12
N GLU A 277 3.68 -19.91 21.57
CA GLU A 277 4.58 -19.81 22.73
C GLU A 277 6.04 -19.50 22.35
N ASN A 278 6.35 -19.43 21.04
CA ASN A 278 7.71 -19.21 20.56
C ASN A 278 7.92 -17.74 20.18
N GLU A 279 9.17 -17.29 20.34
CA GLU A 279 9.61 -15.98 19.86
C GLU A 279 10.69 -16.16 18.78
N GLU A 280 10.58 -15.37 17.75
CA GLU A 280 11.53 -15.31 16.64
C GLU A 280 11.99 -13.86 16.44
N VAL A 281 13.28 -13.67 16.17
CA VAL A 281 13.86 -12.33 15.94
C VAL A 281 14.14 -12.13 14.47
N TYR A 282 13.69 -11.01 13.94
CA TYR A 282 13.89 -10.60 12.54
C TYR A 282 14.65 -9.27 12.47
N ASP A 283 15.43 -9.08 11.40
CA ASP A 283 16.06 -7.82 11.12
C ASP A 283 15.06 -6.82 10.51
N LEU A 284 15.06 -5.61 11.04
CA LEU A 284 14.31 -4.50 10.44
C LEU A 284 15.06 -3.94 9.23
N ILE A 285 14.40 -3.92 8.10
CA ILE A 285 14.89 -3.32 6.86
C ILE A 285 14.30 -1.92 6.62
N THR A 286 13.50 -1.43 7.56
CA THR A 286 12.81 -0.13 7.53
C THR A 286 12.47 0.31 8.95
N ASP A 287 12.31 1.60 9.16
CA ASP A 287 11.85 2.22 10.41
C ASP A 287 10.38 2.70 10.33
N GLY A 288 9.86 2.82 9.11
CA GLY A 288 8.49 3.26 8.89
C GLY A 288 7.44 2.22 9.30
N ILE A 289 6.53 2.58 10.22
CA ILE A 289 5.53 1.67 10.79
C ILE A 289 4.68 0.93 9.75
N ILE A 290 4.31 1.56 8.62
CA ILE A 290 3.57 0.89 7.54
C ILE A 290 4.41 -0.22 6.91
N ASN A 291 5.69 0.04 6.67
CA ASN A 291 6.58 -0.95 6.08
C ASN A 291 6.87 -2.08 7.08
N ILE A 292 6.89 -1.79 8.38
CA ILE A 292 6.96 -2.82 9.41
C ILE A 292 5.71 -3.72 9.33
N TYR A 293 4.48 -3.17 9.20
CA TYR A 293 3.27 -3.96 8.95
C TYR A 293 3.37 -4.80 7.67
N ASN A 294 3.93 -4.24 6.59
CA ASN A 294 4.14 -4.99 5.34
C ASN A 294 5.11 -6.17 5.54
N MET A 295 6.17 -5.97 6.33
CA MET A 295 7.08 -7.06 6.72
C MET A 295 6.36 -8.13 7.54
N VAL A 296 5.59 -7.74 8.54
CA VAL A 296 4.84 -8.67 9.40
C VAL A 296 3.84 -9.48 8.59
N ALA A 297 3.09 -8.86 7.68
CA ALA A 297 2.18 -9.53 6.76
C ALA A 297 2.92 -10.55 5.87
N THR A 298 4.08 -10.16 5.34
CA THR A 298 4.94 -11.02 4.52
C THR A 298 5.46 -12.22 5.31
N ILE A 299 6.02 -11.99 6.50
CA ILE A 299 6.54 -13.04 7.37
C ILE A 299 5.42 -14.01 7.75
N SER A 300 4.24 -13.51 8.13
CA SER A 300 3.09 -14.33 8.49
C SER A 300 2.69 -15.27 7.36
N LEU A 301 2.60 -14.78 6.13
CA LEU A 301 2.33 -15.61 4.96
C LEU A 301 3.44 -16.66 4.74
N LEU A 302 4.72 -16.26 4.81
CA LEU A 302 5.84 -17.17 4.57
C LEU A 302 5.91 -18.25 5.65
N LYS A 303 5.57 -17.95 6.90
CA LYS A 303 5.43 -18.95 7.98
C LYS A 303 4.30 -19.93 7.68
N GLU A 304 3.15 -19.48 7.18
CA GLU A 304 2.06 -20.34 6.74
C GLU A 304 2.44 -21.22 5.55
N LEU A 305 3.35 -20.78 4.69
CA LEU A 305 3.93 -21.57 3.61
C LEU A 305 5.01 -22.56 4.11
N GLY A 306 5.40 -22.50 5.38
CA GLY A 306 6.37 -23.40 6.00
C GLY A 306 7.83 -22.97 5.89
N PHE A 307 8.09 -21.71 5.59
CA PHE A 307 9.45 -21.16 5.65
C PHE A 307 9.93 -21.04 7.10
N ASP A 308 11.19 -21.36 7.35
CA ASP A 308 11.84 -21.09 8.63
C ASP A 308 12.28 -19.62 8.75
N ALA A 309 12.43 -19.14 9.98
CA ALA A 309 12.78 -17.76 10.28
C ALA A 309 14.12 -17.34 9.66
N GLU A 310 15.10 -18.25 9.63
CA GLU A 310 16.44 -17.96 9.10
C GLU A 310 16.38 -17.66 7.59
N LYS A 311 15.65 -18.47 6.81
CA LYS A 311 15.48 -18.25 5.37
C LYS A 311 14.77 -16.96 5.06
N ILE A 312 13.68 -16.67 5.80
CA ILE A 312 12.94 -15.41 5.66
C ILE A 312 13.87 -14.24 5.93
N ASN A 313 14.56 -14.25 7.07
CA ASN A 313 15.42 -13.16 7.51
C ASN A 313 16.59 -12.91 6.55
N ASN A 314 17.27 -13.98 6.11
CA ASN A 314 18.40 -13.86 5.18
C ASN A 314 18.00 -13.30 3.81
N SER A 315 16.76 -13.57 3.36
CA SER A 315 16.26 -13.00 2.12
C SER A 315 15.81 -11.54 2.29
N LEU A 316 15.11 -11.24 3.39
CA LEU A 316 14.65 -9.86 3.65
C LEU A 316 15.81 -8.88 3.84
N LYS A 317 16.91 -9.29 4.49
CA LYS A 317 18.12 -8.46 4.65
C LYS A 317 18.74 -7.97 3.34
N LYS A 318 18.59 -8.74 2.27
CA LYS A 318 19.13 -8.38 0.94
C LYS A 318 18.28 -7.33 0.25
N GLN A 319 17.05 -7.17 0.73
CA GLN A 319 16.14 -6.20 0.13
C GLN A 319 16.56 -4.78 0.52
N LYS A 320 16.64 -3.94 -0.48
CA LYS A 320 16.56 -2.51 -0.26
C LYS A 320 15.10 -2.15 -0.47
N ILE A 321 14.38 -1.81 0.60
CA ILE A 321 13.13 -1.09 0.41
C ILE A 321 13.55 0.18 -0.32
N VAL A 322 13.32 0.19 -1.62
CA VAL A 322 13.49 1.40 -2.40
C VAL A 322 12.40 2.32 -1.91
N GLU A 323 12.73 3.22 -1.01
CA GLU A 323 11.89 4.34 -0.67
C GLU A 323 11.82 5.26 -1.89
N THR A 324 11.18 4.77 -2.96
CA THR A 324 10.97 5.51 -4.21
C THR A 324 10.17 6.80 -3.98
N ARG A 325 9.74 7.02 -2.75
CA ARG A 325 8.91 8.15 -2.33
C ARG A 325 9.66 9.20 -1.53
N PHE A 326 10.88 8.90 -1.11
CA PHE A 326 11.68 9.75 -0.23
C PHE A 326 13.08 9.85 -0.80
N ALA A 327 13.58 11.06 -0.95
CA ALA A 327 14.98 11.33 -1.26
C ALA A 327 15.46 12.52 -0.43
N GLU A 328 16.65 12.38 0.12
CA GLU A 328 17.28 13.35 0.98
C GLU A 328 18.61 13.78 0.38
N GLU A 329 18.87 15.07 0.41
CA GLU A 329 20.12 15.67 -0.01
C GLU A 329 20.52 16.80 0.94
N THR A 330 21.80 16.96 1.17
CA THR A 330 22.32 18.06 1.99
C THR A 330 23.06 19.04 1.08
N VAL A 331 22.64 20.30 1.12
CA VAL A 331 23.27 21.43 0.41
C VAL A 331 23.74 22.42 1.45
N LYS A 332 25.07 22.64 1.56
CA LYS A 332 25.72 23.36 2.66
C LYS A 332 25.32 22.77 4.02
N ASP A 333 24.62 23.56 4.84
CA ASP A 333 24.11 23.17 6.16
C ASP A 333 22.61 22.83 6.18
N LYS A 334 21.94 22.86 5.02
CA LYS A 334 20.52 22.62 4.86
C LYS A 334 20.22 21.25 4.30
N LYS A 335 19.22 20.62 4.83
CA LYS A 335 18.68 19.34 4.36
C LYS A 335 17.49 19.59 3.43
N ILE A 336 17.52 19.07 2.22
CA ILE A 336 16.37 19.08 1.30
C ILE A 336 15.79 17.66 1.24
N VAL A 337 14.52 17.54 1.53
CA VAL A 337 13.81 16.26 1.51
C VAL A 337 12.68 16.33 0.49
N THR A 338 12.75 15.51 -0.55
CA THR A 338 11.65 15.33 -1.49
C THR A 338 10.84 14.10 -1.12
N HIS A 339 9.52 14.23 -0.98
CA HIS A 339 8.65 13.13 -0.58
C HIS A 339 7.39 13.07 -1.45
N LEU A 340 7.08 11.88 -1.98
CA LEU A 340 5.82 11.63 -2.68
C LEU A 340 4.68 11.53 -1.67
N ALA A 341 3.93 12.62 -1.50
CA ALA A 341 2.79 12.69 -0.59
C ALA A 341 1.55 11.96 -1.12
N LYS A 342 1.53 11.65 -2.43
CA LYS A 342 0.43 10.95 -3.09
C LYS A 342 -0.90 11.67 -2.89
N GLY A 343 -1.03 12.83 -3.50
CA GLY A 343 -2.28 13.61 -3.55
C GLY A 343 -3.49 12.72 -3.90
N MET A 344 -4.68 13.18 -3.62
CA MET A 344 -5.93 12.41 -3.68
C MET A 344 -6.03 11.23 -2.69
N ASN A 345 -4.97 10.90 -1.94
CA ASN A 345 -5.02 9.90 -0.88
C ASN A 345 -4.77 10.58 0.48
N PRO A 346 -5.83 10.95 1.21
CA PRO A 346 -5.71 11.72 2.44
C PRO A 346 -4.89 11.00 3.51
N ILE A 347 -4.99 9.67 3.59
CA ILE A 347 -4.25 8.87 4.56
C ILE A 347 -2.75 8.94 4.29
N ALA A 348 -2.34 8.84 3.02
CA ALA A 348 -0.94 8.94 2.65
C ALA A 348 -0.36 10.33 2.91
N CYS A 349 -1.10 11.39 2.56
CA CYS A 349 -0.72 12.78 2.86
C CYS A 349 -0.61 13.04 4.37
N SER A 350 -1.62 12.67 5.14
CA SER A 350 -1.65 12.86 6.61
C SER A 350 -0.44 12.24 7.29
N ARG A 351 -0.02 11.07 6.82
CA ARG A 351 1.16 10.39 7.38
C ARG A 351 2.47 11.10 7.06
N VAL A 352 2.59 11.69 5.87
CA VAL A 352 3.76 12.50 5.54
C VAL A 352 3.80 13.74 6.43
N PHE A 353 2.66 14.35 6.70
CA PHE A 353 2.58 15.51 7.59
C PHE A 353 2.90 15.13 9.05
N ASP A 354 2.41 13.98 9.54
CA ASP A 354 2.76 13.45 10.87
C ASP A 354 4.27 13.14 10.99
N TYR A 355 4.85 12.57 9.93
CA TYR A 355 6.30 12.33 9.85
C TYR A 355 7.08 13.66 9.97
N ILE A 356 6.73 14.65 9.12
CA ILE A 356 7.40 15.96 9.15
C ILE A 356 7.30 16.62 10.53
N LYS A 357 6.11 16.54 11.17
CA LYS A 357 5.91 17.08 12.52
C LYS A 357 6.89 16.49 13.53
N LYS A 358 7.14 15.17 13.47
CA LYS A 358 7.99 14.43 14.41
C LYS A 358 9.48 14.60 14.18
N GLU A 359 9.91 14.98 12.98
CA GLU A 359 11.32 15.20 12.68
C GLU A 359 11.89 16.37 13.49
N PRO A 360 13.16 16.32 13.88
CA PRO A 360 13.80 17.39 14.62
C PRO A 360 14.06 18.64 13.76
N GLY A 361 14.38 19.77 14.41
CA GLY A 361 14.78 21.02 13.78
C GLY A 361 13.62 21.85 13.22
N ASN A 362 13.95 23.03 12.74
CA ASN A 362 13.00 23.95 12.09
C ASN A 362 12.82 23.59 10.62
N LYS A 363 11.58 23.72 10.13
CA LYS A 363 11.20 23.21 8.81
C LYS A 363 10.48 24.25 7.97
N ALA A 364 10.74 24.22 6.66
CA ALA A 364 9.88 24.80 5.63
C ALA A 364 9.25 23.66 4.82
N VAL A 365 8.00 23.81 4.39
CA VAL A 365 7.26 22.78 3.64
C VAL A 365 6.71 23.40 2.35
N ILE A 366 7.05 22.82 1.21
CA ILE A 366 6.55 23.20 -0.11
C ILE A 366 5.61 22.10 -0.60
N LEU A 367 4.36 22.46 -0.92
CA LEU A 367 3.31 21.56 -1.34
C LEU A 367 3.04 21.72 -2.84
N ILE A 368 3.35 20.67 -3.63
CA ILE A 368 3.09 20.56 -5.07
C ILE A 368 2.15 19.37 -5.27
N LEU A 369 0.89 19.51 -4.87
CA LEU A 369 -0.05 18.40 -4.70
C LEU A 369 -1.10 18.30 -5.81
N ASP A 370 -0.92 19.00 -6.93
CA ASP A 370 -1.84 18.93 -8.08
C ASP A 370 -1.92 17.50 -8.64
N ASP A 371 -3.11 17.08 -9.00
CA ASP A 371 -3.39 15.79 -9.61
C ASP A 371 -3.47 15.85 -11.15
N PHE A 372 -3.83 14.73 -11.77
CA PHE A 372 -3.97 14.63 -13.22
C PHE A 372 -5.04 15.58 -13.79
N HIS A 373 -6.13 15.80 -13.07
CA HIS A 373 -7.24 16.66 -13.52
C HIS A 373 -6.89 18.12 -13.36
N ASP A 374 -6.17 18.46 -12.30
CA ASP A 374 -5.66 19.82 -12.07
C ASP A 374 -4.75 20.27 -13.22
N ALA A 375 -3.87 19.37 -13.70
CA ALA A 375 -3.02 19.65 -14.86
C ALA A 375 -3.80 19.89 -16.17
N GLN A 376 -5.08 19.53 -16.22
CA GLN A 376 -5.98 19.76 -17.38
C GLN A 376 -6.97 20.90 -17.13
N ASP A 377 -6.80 21.70 -16.08
CA ASP A 377 -7.74 22.75 -15.62
C ASP A 377 -9.18 22.20 -15.47
N SER A 378 -9.32 20.89 -15.21
CA SER A 378 -10.59 20.25 -14.96
C SER A 378 -10.81 20.05 -13.47
N SER A 379 -12.06 20.26 -12.99
CA SER A 379 -12.32 20.07 -11.57
C SER A 379 -12.67 18.61 -11.29
N GLU A 380 -11.90 17.99 -10.43
CA GLU A 380 -12.30 16.79 -9.73
C GLU A 380 -12.72 17.08 -8.29
N ASN A 381 -13.00 16.02 -7.58
CA ASN A 381 -13.41 16.10 -6.19
C ASN A 381 -12.21 16.44 -5.30
N ILE A 382 -12.17 17.63 -4.74
CA ILE A 382 -11.15 18.12 -3.81
C ILE A 382 -11.40 17.69 -2.36
N THR A 383 -12.39 16.86 -2.08
CA THR A 383 -12.77 16.47 -0.70
C THR A 383 -11.62 15.80 0.05
N TRP A 384 -10.67 15.20 -0.65
CA TRP A 384 -9.50 14.60 -0.03
C TRP A 384 -8.67 15.62 0.79
N HIS A 385 -8.68 16.91 0.42
CA HIS A 385 -8.06 17.96 1.21
C HIS A 385 -8.69 18.08 2.60
N TYR A 386 -10.00 17.88 2.71
CA TYR A 386 -10.72 17.99 3.98
C TYR A 386 -10.60 16.74 4.84
N ASP A 387 -10.26 15.61 4.25
CA ASP A 387 -9.96 14.35 4.94
C ASP A 387 -8.47 14.25 5.33
N THR A 388 -7.61 15.16 4.84
CA THR A 388 -6.18 15.19 5.14
C THR A 388 -5.90 15.99 6.40
N ASP A 389 -5.05 15.47 7.29
CA ASP A 389 -4.71 16.08 8.58
C ASP A 389 -3.66 17.21 8.43
N TYR A 390 -4.05 18.31 7.83
CA TYR A 390 -3.20 19.52 7.75
C TYR A 390 -2.88 20.10 9.13
N GLU A 391 -3.64 19.74 10.15
CA GLU A 391 -3.43 20.08 11.56
C GLU A 391 -2.05 19.62 12.05
N PHE A 392 -1.47 18.58 11.46
CA PHE A 392 -0.10 18.16 11.78
C PHE A 392 0.96 19.18 11.34
N LEU A 393 0.63 20.01 10.35
CA LEU A 393 1.50 21.11 9.92
C LEU A 393 1.41 22.34 10.83
N ASN A 394 0.43 22.40 11.74
CA ASN A 394 0.34 23.44 12.76
C ASN A 394 1.24 23.10 13.94
N ASP A 395 2.54 23.08 13.69
CA ASP A 395 3.56 22.81 14.70
C ASP A 395 4.55 23.99 14.81
N LYS A 396 5.12 24.17 16.00
CA LYS A 396 6.07 25.27 16.28
C LYS A 396 7.38 25.14 15.48
N SER A 397 7.76 23.93 15.13
CA SER A 397 8.95 23.65 14.33
C SER A 397 8.76 23.95 12.84
N ILE A 398 7.52 24.04 12.36
CA ILE A 398 7.20 24.41 10.98
C ILE A 398 7.08 25.94 10.91
N LYS A 399 8.06 26.56 10.27
CA LYS A 399 8.18 28.03 10.20
C LYS A 399 7.49 28.62 8.98
N GLN A 400 7.48 27.87 7.87
CA GLN A 400 6.90 28.31 6.61
C GLN A 400 6.22 27.15 5.88
N ILE A 401 5.09 27.45 5.24
CA ILE A 401 4.41 26.54 4.32
C ILE A 401 4.16 27.29 3.01
N ILE A 402 4.59 26.72 1.90
CA ILE A 402 4.37 27.26 0.55
C ILE A 402 3.43 26.29 -0.16
N THR A 403 2.27 26.76 -0.58
CA THR A 403 1.33 25.98 -1.38
C THR A 403 1.27 26.50 -2.81
N THR A 404 1.31 25.59 -3.78
CA THR A 404 1.52 25.91 -5.19
C THR A 404 0.51 25.19 -6.08
N GLY A 405 0.55 25.50 -7.37
CA GLY A 405 -0.22 24.84 -8.41
C GLY A 405 -1.64 25.38 -8.57
N VAL A 406 -2.46 24.65 -9.30
CA VAL A 406 -3.83 25.04 -9.65
C VAL A 406 -4.69 25.21 -8.39
N ARG A 407 -4.44 24.37 -7.36
CA ARG A 407 -5.20 24.31 -6.10
C ARG A 407 -4.57 25.10 -4.95
N HIS A 408 -3.63 25.99 -5.23
CA HIS A 408 -2.96 26.76 -4.18
C HIS A 408 -3.93 27.50 -3.24
N LEU A 409 -5.06 28.03 -3.75
CA LEU A 409 -6.06 28.72 -2.93
C LEU A 409 -6.91 27.75 -2.11
N ASP A 410 -7.29 26.61 -2.65
CA ASP A 410 -8.03 25.58 -1.91
C ASP A 410 -7.17 25.05 -0.73
N THR A 411 -5.89 24.78 -1.00
CA THR A 411 -4.94 24.37 0.03
C THR A 411 -4.70 25.48 1.06
N TYR A 412 -4.60 26.75 0.62
CA TYR A 412 -4.49 27.90 1.52
C TYR A 412 -5.66 28.00 2.50
N VAL A 413 -6.90 27.88 1.99
CA VAL A 413 -8.09 27.86 2.84
C VAL A 413 -8.06 26.69 3.82
N ARG A 414 -7.64 25.50 3.35
CA ARG A 414 -7.56 24.32 4.21
C ARG A 414 -6.49 24.46 5.30
N LEU A 415 -5.35 25.08 5.00
CA LEU A 415 -4.31 25.40 5.98
C LEU A 415 -4.83 26.37 7.06
N GLN A 416 -5.65 27.36 6.67
CA GLN A 416 -6.29 28.25 7.64
C GLN A 416 -7.31 27.53 8.52
N MET A 417 -8.06 26.56 7.96
CA MET A 417 -8.97 25.71 8.74
C MET A 417 -8.23 24.80 9.73
N ALA A 418 -6.94 24.56 9.51
CA ALA A 418 -6.05 23.86 10.43
C ALA A 418 -5.40 24.81 11.46
N ASP A 419 -5.93 26.03 11.62
CA ASP A 419 -5.44 27.08 12.52
C ASP A 419 -3.97 27.46 12.30
N ILE A 420 -3.43 27.26 11.08
CA ILE A 420 -2.08 27.69 10.73
C ILE A 420 -2.05 29.21 10.52
N PRO A 421 -1.16 29.94 11.21
CA PRO A 421 -1.06 31.39 11.09
C PRO A 421 -0.79 31.83 9.65
N LYS A 422 -1.52 32.86 9.19
CA LYS A 422 -1.43 33.36 7.80
C LYS A 422 -0.04 33.80 7.40
N GLU A 423 0.69 34.39 8.34
CA GLU A 423 2.07 34.82 8.16
C GLU A 423 3.07 33.73 7.87
N LYS A 424 2.72 32.47 8.17
CA LYS A 424 3.52 31.28 7.82
C LYS A 424 3.21 30.76 6.43
N ILE A 425 2.15 31.20 5.76
CA ILE A 425 1.64 30.60 4.53
C ILE A 425 1.92 31.53 3.34
N ILE A 426 2.62 31.00 2.35
CA ILE A 426 2.73 31.59 1.01
C ILE A 426 1.90 30.74 0.05
N HIS A 427 1.13 31.38 -0.83
CA HIS A 427 0.35 30.67 -1.83
C HIS A 427 0.52 31.35 -3.20
N MET A 428 0.93 30.59 -4.18
CA MET A 428 1.16 31.08 -5.54
C MET A 428 0.86 29.96 -6.55
N ARG A 429 0.36 30.33 -7.73
CA ARG A 429 0.04 29.31 -8.76
C ARG A 429 1.29 28.72 -9.40
N ASP A 430 2.29 29.54 -9.70
CA ASP A 430 3.54 29.08 -10.29
C ASP A 430 4.44 28.46 -9.20
N GLU A 431 4.85 27.23 -9.40
CA GLU A 431 5.60 26.44 -8.41
C GLU A 431 7.04 26.96 -8.24
N ILE A 432 7.66 27.42 -9.31
CA ILE A 432 9.06 27.88 -9.30
C ILE A 432 9.11 29.28 -8.68
N GLU A 433 8.19 30.17 -9.06
CA GLU A 433 8.04 31.48 -8.44
C GLU A 433 7.73 31.36 -6.96
N ALA A 434 6.84 30.44 -6.57
CA ALA A 434 6.54 30.14 -5.18
C ALA A 434 7.78 29.68 -4.40
N ALA A 435 8.54 28.77 -4.97
CA ALA A 435 9.79 28.25 -4.38
C ALA A 435 10.83 29.34 -4.16
N SER A 436 10.83 30.39 -4.99
CA SER A 436 11.73 31.56 -4.83
C SER A 436 11.51 32.33 -3.52
N ASN A 437 10.39 32.09 -2.83
CA ASN A 437 10.07 32.70 -1.55
C ASN A 437 10.40 31.80 -0.35
N VAL A 438 11.15 30.72 -0.56
CA VAL A 438 11.52 29.85 0.55
C VAL A 438 12.44 30.59 1.53
N GLN A 439 12.06 30.52 2.81
CA GLN A 439 12.91 31.04 3.88
C GLN A 439 14.02 30.05 4.16
N ILE A 440 15.25 30.54 4.23
CA ILE A 440 16.45 29.73 4.53
C ILE A 440 16.91 29.97 5.97
N ASP A 441 16.87 31.24 6.40
CA ASP A 441 17.30 31.63 7.75
C ASP A 441 16.51 30.91 8.84
N GLY A 442 17.22 30.23 9.75
CA GLY A 442 16.62 29.53 10.86
C GLY A 442 15.86 28.26 10.49
N ILE A 443 16.00 27.77 9.24
CA ILE A 443 15.46 26.50 8.76
C ILE A 443 16.58 25.47 8.70
N ASP A 444 16.32 24.27 9.21
CA ASP A 444 17.25 23.12 9.15
C ASP A 444 16.91 22.21 7.98
N THR A 445 15.61 22.01 7.72
CA THR A 445 15.13 21.09 6.67
C THR A 445 14.03 21.73 5.81
N ILE A 446 14.15 21.57 4.50
CA ILE A 446 13.14 21.97 3.51
C ILE A 446 12.51 20.74 2.92
N TYR A 447 11.20 20.56 3.13
CA TYR A 447 10.42 19.46 2.59
C TYR A 447 9.71 19.88 1.32
N ILE A 448 9.89 19.13 0.23
CA ILE A 448 9.19 19.31 -1.04
C ILE A 448 8.27 18.10 -1.22
N LEU A 449 6.97 18.32 -1.04
CA LEU A 449 5.95 17.30 -1.15
C LEU A 449 5.27 17.37 -2.51
N TYR A 450 5.25 16.26 -3.22
CA TYR A 450 4.75 16.20 -4.59
C TYR A 450 3.83 15.01 -4.84
N ASP A 451 3.03 15.07 -5.92
CA ASP A 451 2.23 13.97 -6.43
C ASP A 451 2.94 13.26 -7.61
N ILE A 452 2.42 12.10 -8.00
CA ILE A 452 2.92 11.34 -9.17
C ILE A 452 2.90 12.21 -10.44
N TYR A 453 1.91 13.08 -10.58
CA TYR A 453 1.72 13.93 -11.75
C TYR A 453 2.61 15.17 -11.74
N THR A 454 3.16 15.53 -10.58
CA THR A 454 4.03 16.71 -10.42
C THR A 454 5.52 16.38 -10.24
N ILE A 455 5.94 15.15 -10.57
CA ILE A 455 7.35 14.71 -10.47
C ILE A 455 8.29 15.67 -11.25
N HIS A 456 7.89 16.11 -12.43
CA HIS A 456 8.68 17.01 -13.26
C HIS A 456 8.80 18.43 -12.69
N LEU A 457 7.85 18.84 -11.86
CA LEU A 457 7.88 20.11 -11.13
C LEU A 457 8.75 20.00 -9.88
N ARG A 458 8.69 18.85 -9.19
CA ARG A 458 9.54 18.56 -8.03
C ARG A 458 11.01 18.85 -8.31
N ASP A 459 11.54 18.36 -9.45
CA ASP A 459 12.95 18.51 -9.77
C ASP A 459 13.30 19.99 -10.00
N LYS A 460 12.46 20.73 -10.70
CA LYS A 460 12.65 22.18 -10.93
C LYS A 460 12.55 23.01 -9.64
N VAL A 461 11.58 22.68 -8.77
CA VAL A 461 11.46 23.33 -7.47
C VAL A 461 12.65 23.05 -6.58
N LYS A 462 13.14 21.78 -6.60
CA LYS A 462 14.37 21.41 -5.88
C LYS A 462 15.56 22.19 -6.37
N GLU A 463 15.80 22.24 -7.69
CA GLU A 463 16.88 23.04 -8.30
C GLU A 463 16.80 24.51 -7.88
N LYS A 464 15.58 25.09 -7.84
CA LYS A 464 15.41 26.49 -7.41
C LYS A 464 15.76 26.68 -5.94
N VAL A 465 15.35 25.76 -5.05
CA VAL A 465 15.72 25.79 -3.62
C VAL A 465 17.23 25.67 -3.44
N GLU A 466 17.90 24.80 -4.21
CA GLU A 466 19.37 24.64 -4.19
C GLU A 466 20.09 25.92 -4.63
N GLU A 467 19.60 26.60 -5.68
CA GLU A 467 20.11 27.92 -6.12
C GLU A 467 20.07 28.92 -4.97
N ILE A 468 18.93 29.05 -4.30
CA ILE A 468 18.74 30.02 -3.20
C ILE A 468 19.70 29.72 -2.04
N ILE A 469 19.82 28.44 -1.64
CA ILE A 469 20.77 28.06 -0.59
C ILE A 469 22.22 28.38 -0.99
N ASN A 470 22.57 28.20 -2.26
CA ASN A 470 23.92 28.47 -2.75
C ASN A 470 24.22 29.97 -2.89
N GLU A 471 23.21 30.82 -3.14
CA GLU A 471 23.34 32.28 -3.24
C GLU A 471 23.43 32.96 -1.86
N GLU A 472 22.93 32.31 -0.80
CA GLU A 472 23.04 32.78 0.58
C GLU A 472 24.51 32.77 1.02
N LYS A 473 25.04 33.95 1.42
CA LYS A 473 26.47 34.20 1.76
C LYS A 473 26.79 33.86 3.20
#